data_98db51a4eb9fe88fa36b1e9a68e546d6
#
_entry.id   98db51a4eb9fe88fa36b1e9a68e546d6
#
_cell.length_a   1.000
_cell.length_b   1.000
_cell.length_c   1.000
_cell.angle_alpha   90.00
_cell.angle_beta   90.00
_cell.angle_gamma   90.00
#
_symmetry.space_group_name_H-M   'P 1'
#
loop_
_entity.id
_entity.type
_entity.pdbx_description
1 polymer ?
#
loop_
_entity_poly.entity_id
_entity_poly.type
_entity_poly.pdbx_seq_one_letter_code
_entity_poly.pdbx_strand_id
1 'polypeptide(L)'
;MKRLSLFIIAAMILAELTAASQDASFKNKVITKTDLEKAGTSIPASAIGDPVSSVKLYVPRWVEATDATPAYAVVEGSIFPVDPNGWPINFRVLLPASWSHRAMQIGGGGMNGSITVREGKNPMINKGFVMYGSDSGHQGGMGGGGTVLASGPSGAKPDDWALNEEAIRNLGYMQMKKTHDAAMVIIERIYNERPRFNYYVGGSQGGREGLMVAQRYPADYDGIISDVPIVSLSTLMLAPELIRIQEKPLSSWVTPDKTNAIRA
;
A
#
# COMPACT_ATOMS: atom_id res chain seq x y z
N MET A 1 -17.92 -27.80 31.37
CA MET A 1 -16.84 -27.17 30.60
C MET A 1 -16.47 -27.92 29.32
N LYS A 2 -16.19 -29.22 29.32
CA LYS A 2 -15.83 -30.01 28.11
C LYS A 2 -16.86 -29.99 26.96
N ARG A 3 -18.18 -29.94 27.26
CA ARG A 3 -19.24 -29.89 26.23
C ARG A 3 -19.33 -28.54 25.50
N LEU A 4 -19.08 -27.43 26.21
CA LEU A 4 -19.11 -26.09 25.62
C LEU A 4 -17.95 -25.86 24.65
N SER A 5 -16.74 -26.37 25.00
CA SER A 5 -15.56 -26.30 24.11
C SER A 5 -15.76 -27.09 22.81
N LEU A 6 -16.44 -28.24 22.86
CA LEU A 6 -16.73 -29.06 21.68
C LEU A 6 -17.69 -28.36 20.72
N PHE A 7 -18.70 -27.64 21.24
CA PHE A 7 -19.65 -26.86 20.43
C PHE A 7 -18.98 -25.65 19.74
N ILE A 8 -18.07 -24.98 20.42
CA ILE A 8 -17.33 -23.85 19.86
C ILE A 8 -16.40 -24.31 18.72
N ILE A 9 -15.68 -25.43 18.91
CA ILE A 9 -14.81 -26.02 17.87
C ILE A 9 -15.64 -26.49 16.68
N ALA A 10 -16.76 -27.15 16.90
CA ALA A 10 -17.65 -27.60 15.84
C ALA A 10 -18.26 -26.42 15.06
N ALA A 11 -18.63 -25.32 15.75
CA ALA A 11 -19.14 -24.11 15.10
C ALA A 11 -18.06 -23.41 14.27
N MET A 12 -16.80 -23.36 14.73
CA MET A 12 -15.68 -22.82 13.96
C MET A 12 -15.39 -23.66 12.71
N ILE A 13 -15.34 -24.99 12.83
CA ILE A 13 -15.13 -25.89 11.69
C ILE A 13 -16.29 -25.78 10.69
N LEU A 14 -17.52 -25.65 11.14
CA LEU A 14 -18.68 -25.46 10.28
C LEU A 14 -18.65 -24.10 9.57
N ALA A 15 -18.20 -23.05 10.25
CA ALA A 15 -18.01 -21.72 9.67
C ALA A 15 -16.90 -21.72 8.60
N GLU A 16 -15.79 -22.42 8.84
CA GLU A 16 -14.71 -22.60 7.84
C GLU A 16 -15.16 -23.40 6.64
N LEU A 17 -15.93 -24.48 6.83
CA LEU A 17 -16.48 -25.29 5.75
C LEU A 17 -17.51 -24.52 4.92
N THR A 18 -18.36 -23.68 5.54
CA THR A 18 -19.31 -22.83 4.81
C THR A 18 -18.61 -21.71 4.08
N ALA A 19 -17.57 -21.09 4.65
CA ALA A 19 -16.75 -20.08 4.00
C ALA A 19 -16.01 -20.68 2.79
N ALA A 20 -15.42 -21.87 2.93
CA ALA A 20 -14.74 -22.56 1.84
C ALA A 20 -15.71 -22.99 0.72
N SER A 21 -16.94 -23.40 1.07
CA SER A 21 -17.96 -23.79 0.07
C SER A 21 -18.53 -22.57 -0.69
N GLN A 22 -18.64 -21.42 -0.05
CA GLN A 22 -19.05 -20.18 -0.71
C GLN A 22 -17.96 -19.66 -1.68
N ASP A 23 -16.71 -19.91 -1.38
CA ASP A 23 -15.57 -19.50 -2.22
C ASP A 23 -15.47 -20.32 -3.52
N ALA A 24 -15.87 -21.58 -3.51
CA ALA A 24 -15.84 -22.48 -4.67
C ALA A 24 -16.88 -22.15 -5.77
N SER A 25 -17.85 -21.29 -5.50
CA SER A 25 -18.97 -21.02 -6.43
C SER A 25 -18.77 -19.80 -7.35
N PHE A 26 -17.75 -18.98 -7.13
CA PHE A 26 -17.53 -17.76 -7.93
C PHE A 26 -16.51 -17.99 -9.04
N LYS A 27 -16.99 -17.89 -10.29
CA LYS A 27 -16.10 -17.87 -11.45
C LYS A 27 -15.31 -16.58 -11.45
N ASN A 28 -13.99 -16.66 -11.64
CA ASN A 28 -13.14 -15.50 -11.81
C ASN A 28 -13.66 -14.59 -12.92
N LYS A 29 -13.57 -13.28 -12.69
CA LYS A 29 -13.84 -12.28 -13.71
C LYS A 29 -12.62 -12.18 -14.63
N VAL A 30 -12.83 -12.28 -15.93
CA VAL A 30 -11.75 -12.23 -16.92
C VAL A 30 -11.76 -10.89 -17.64
N ILE A 31 -10.58 -10.29 -17.79
CA ILE A 31 -10.33 -9.08 -18.59
C ILE A 31 -9.29 -9.36 -19.68
N THR A 32 -9.28 -8.49 -20.67
CA THR A 32 -8.37 -8.50 -21.81
C THR A 32 -7.71 -7.14 -21.98
N LYS A 33 -6.78 -7.02 -22.92
CA LYS A 33 -6.12 -5.74 -23.24
C LYS A 33 -7.11 -4.63 -23.61
N THR A 34 -8.21 -4.94 -24.25
CA THR A 34 -9.23 -3.95 -24.67
C THR A 34 -9.97 -3.33 -23.48
N ASP A 35 -10.02 -4.04 -22.35
CA ASP A 35 -10.67 -3.50 -21.14
C ASP A 35 -9.88 -2.36 -20.49
N LEU A 36 -8.60 -2.19 -20.83
CA LEU A 36 -7.74 -1.16 -20.26
C LEU A 36 -8.22 0.26 -20.59
N GLU A 37 -8.86 0.45 -21.73
CA GLU A 37 -9.43 1.75 -22.14
C GLU A 37 -10.48 2.27 -21.13
N LYS A 38 -11.14 1.36 -20.42
CA LYS A 38 -12.14 1.70 -19.40
C LYS A 38 -11.54 2.43 -18.18
N ALA A 39 -10.23 2.31 -17.94
CA ALA A 39 -9.56 3.00 -16.82
C ALA A 39 -9.78 4.52 -16.90
N GLY A 40 -9.79 5.08 -18.13
CA GLY A 40 -9.84 6.51 -18.35
C GLY A 40 -8.53 7.21 -18.03
N THR A 41 -8.54 8.54 -18.00
CA THR A 41 -7.33 9.38 -17.77
C THR A 41 -7.35 10.11 -16.43
N SER A 42 -8.45 10.08 -15.70
CA SER A 42 -8.60 10.75 -14.40
C SER A 42 -9.67 10.09 -13.54
N ILE A 43 -9.65 10.37 -12.25
CA ILE A 43 -10.70 10.03 -11.30
C ILE A 43 -11.26 11.35 -10.74
N PRO A 44 -12.59 11.51 -10.64
CA PRO A 44 -13.16 12.70 -10.01
C PRO A 44 -12.70 12.84 -8.55
N ALA A 45 -12.34 14.06 -8.14
CA ALA A 45 -11.92 14.31 -6.75
C ALA A 45 -13.01 13.90 -5.74
N SER A 46 -14.28 14.03 -6.11
CA SER A 46 -15.43 13.61 -5.29
C SER A 46 -15.54 12.11 -5.05
N ALA A 47 -14.79 11.28 -5.78
CA ALA A 47 -14.72 9.83 -5.56
C ALA A 47 -13.68 9.44 -4.50
N ILE A 48 -12.91 10.39 -4.00
CA ILE A 48 -11.89 10.20 -2.97
C ILE A 48 -12.44 10.75 -1.64
N GLY A 49 -12.46 9.93 -0.60
CA GLY A 49 -13.04 10.27 0.70
C GLY A 49 -12.25 11.28 1.52
N ASP A 50 -10.96 11.46 1.25
CA ASP A 50 -10.11 12.49 1.84
C ASP A 50 -9.80 13.60 0.81
N PRO A 51 -9.51 14.85 1.24
CA PRO A 51 -9.34 15.99 0.33
C PRO A 51 -8.20 15.79 -0.68
N VAL A 52 -8.50 16.02 -1.97
CA VAL A 52 -7.54 16.00 -3.08
C VAL A 52 -7.92 17.10 -4.08
N SER A 53 -6.95 17.66 -4.81
CA SER A 53 -7.25 18.61 -5.89
C SER A 53 -7.63 17.91 -7.19
N SER A 54 -6.95 16.83 -7.54
CA SER A 54 -7.22 16.02 -8.73
C SER A 54 -6.55 14.66 -8.66
N VAL A 55 -7.01 13.73 -9.51
CA VAL A 55 -6.37 12.42 -9.69
C VAL A 55 -6.15 12.18 -11.18
N LYS A 56 -4.89 12.02 -11.57
CA LYS A 56 -4.49 11.70 -12.92
C LYS A 56 -4.16 10.22 -13.04
N LEU A 57 -4.62 9.59 -14.11
CA LEU A 57 -4.20 8.24 -14.49
C LEU A 57 -3.29 8.32 -15.72
N TYR A 58 -2.28 7.47 -15.73
CA TYR A 58 -1.37 7.30 -16.87
C TYR A 58 -1.88 6.20 -17.79
N VAL A 59 -1.32 6.11 -18.98
CA VAL A 59 -1.72 5.09 -19.97
C VAL A 59 -1.53 3.70 -19.38
N PRO A 60 -2.60 2.89 -19.26
CA PRO A 60 -2.49 1.55 -18.73
C PRO A 60 -1.60 0.64 -19.58
N ARG A 61 -0.93 -0.30 -18.95
CA ARG A 61 -0.06 -1.29 -19.62
C ARG A 61 -0.58 -2.69 -19.40
N TRP A 62 -0.44 -3.53 -20.40
CA TRP A 62 -0.67 -4.96 -20.28
C TRP A 62 0.67 -5.69 -20.18
N VAL A 63 0.76 -6.58 -19.21
CA VAL A 63 1.92 -7.47 -19.01
C VAL A 63 1.47 -8.88 -19.39
N GLU A 64 2.19 -9.47 -20.35
CA GLU A 64 1.90 -10.83 -20.81
C GLU A 64 2.25 -11.87 -19.75
N ALA A 65 1.57 -13.00 -19.81
CA ALA A 65 1.87 -14.13 -18.95
C ALA A 65 3.28 -14.66 -19.19
N THR A 66 3.90 -15.11 -18.13
CA THR A 66 5.17 -15.85 -18.14
C THR A 66 4.96 -17.18 -17.42
N ASP A 67 5.96 -18.07 -17.40
CA ASP A 67 5.90 -19.31 -16.63
C ASP A 67 5.67 -19.08 -15.12
N ALA A 68 6.05 -17.91 -14.59
CA ALA A 68 5.99 -17.59 -13.17
C ALA A 68 4.81 -16.69 -12.78
N THR A 69 4.17 -16.01 -13.74
CA THR A 69 3.16 -14.98 -13.46
C THR A 69 2.09 -14.96 -14.54
N PRO A 70 0.79 -15.00 -14.20
CA PRO A 70 -0.29 -14.84 -15.19
C PRO A 70 -0.26 -13.46 -15.81
N ALA A 71 -0.96 -13.24 -16.92
CA ALA A 71 -1.13 -11.93 -17.51
C ALA A 71 -1.87 -10.99 -16.54
N TYR A 72 -1.51 -9.71 -16.54
CA TYR A 72 -2.16 -8.68 -15.74
C TYR A 72 -2.04 -7.29 -16.38
N ALA A 73 -2.94 -6.39 -16.00
CA ALA A 73 -2.85 -4.98 -16.34
C ALA A 73 -2.16 -4.20 -15.22
N VAL A 74 -1.47 -3.12 -15.59
CA VAL A 74 -0.87 -2.14 -14.69
C VAL A 74 -1.53 -0.79 -14.94
N VAL A 75 -2.17 -0.23 -13.93
CA VAL A 75 -2.69 1.15 -13.94
C VAL A 75 -1.93 1.95 -12.90
N GLU A 76 -1.33 3.04 -13.34
CA GLU A 76 -0.60 3.96 -12.49
C GLU A 76 -1.27 5.32 -12.47
N GLY A 77 -1.12 6.04 -11.37
CA GLY A 77 -1.69 7.37 -11.24
C GLY A 77 -1.01 8.21 -10.18
N SER A 78 -1.37 9.49 -10.17
CA SER A 78 -0.92 10.45 -9.16
C SER A 78 -2.14 11.19 -8.62
N ILE A 79 -2.25 11.23 -7.29
CA ILE A 79 -3.25 11.98 -6.53
C ILE A 79 -2.60 13.28 -6.11
N PHE A 80 -3.11 14.40 -6.60
CA PHE A 80 -2.53 15.71 -6.31
C PHE A 80 -3.11 16.30 -5.03
N PRO A 81 -2.25 16.90 -4.20
CA PRO A 81 -2.66 17.51 -2.93
C PRO A 81 -3.54 18.74 -3.16
N VAL A 82 -4.26 19.14 -2.11
CA VAL A 82 -4.99 20.42 -2.09
C VAL A 82 -4.01 21.57 -1.90
N ASP A 83 -2.98 21.38 -1.07
CA ASP A 83 -1.90 22.33 -0.92
C ASP A 83 -1.05 22.39 -2.21
N PRO A 84 -0.96 23.55 -2.90
CA PRO A 84 -0.16 23.67 -4.12
C PRO A 84 1.34 23.41 -3.92
N ASN A 85 1.83 23.49 -2.68
CA ASN A 85 3.20 23.16 -2.31
C ASN A 85 3.35 21.72 -1.78
N GLY A 86 2.27 20.93 -1.82
CA GLY A 86 2.28 19.54 -1.37
C GLY A 86 2.89 18.60 -2.38
N TRP A 87 3.19 17.39 -1.94
CA TRP A 87 3.70 16.30 -2.76
C TRP A 87 2.55 15.42 -3.27
N PRO A 88 2.55 15.01 -4.54
CA PRO A 88 1.58 14.06 -5.05
C PRO A 88 1.80 12.67 -4.44
N ILE A 89 0.71 11.92 -4.27
CA ILE A 89 0.76 10.50 -3.95
C ILE A 89 0.79 9.74 -5.28
N ASN A 90 1.90 9.09 -5.59
CA ASN A 90 1.98 8.18 -6.73
C ASN A 90 1.53 6.78 -6.30
N PHE A 91 0.74 6.13 -7.13
CA PHE A 91 0.19 4.82 -6.82
C PHE A 91 0.18 3.90 -8.03
N ARG A 92 0.08 2.60 -7.77
CA ARG A 92 -0.04 1.54 -8.77
C ARG A 92 -1.10 0.54 -8.36
N VAL A 93 -1.84 0.07 -9.38
CA VAL A 93 -2.81 -1.01 -9.26
C VAL A 93 -2.44 -2.10 -10.27
N LEU A 94 -2.24 -3.32 -9.80
CA LEU A 94 -2.04 -4.51 -10.62
C LEU A 94 -3.34 -5.29 -10.68
N LEU A 95 -3.86 -5.51 -11.89
CA LEU A 95 -5.17 -6.12 -12.14
C LEU A 95 -4.96 -7.44 -12.89
N PRO A 96 -5.11 -8.62 -12.23
CA PRO A 96 -4.91 -9.90 -12.88
C PRO A 96 -5.92 -10.13 -14.02
N ALA A 97 -5.48 -10.74 -15.12
CA ALA A 97 -6.39 -11.09 -16.23
C ALA A 97 -7.55 -11.97 -15.77
N SER A 98 -7.33 -12.82 -14.76
CA SER A 98 -8.35 -13.67 -14.13
C SER A 98 -8.48 -13.30 -12.66
N TRP A 99 -9.47 -12.44 -12.34
CA TRP A 99 -9.68 -11.86 -11.02
C TRP A 99 -10.58 -12.72 -10.13
N SER A 100 -10.13 -12.97 -8.90
CA SER A 100 -10.83 -13.76 -7.88
C SER A 100 -11.79 -12.95 -7.00
N HIS A 101 -12.21 -11.75 -7.42
CA HIS A 101 -13.04 -10.79 -6.67
C HIS A 101 -12.42 -10.32 -5.34
N ARG A 102 -11.11 -10.45 -5.21
CA ARG A 102 -10.34 -10.01 -4.03
C ARG A 102 -9.37 -8.91 -4.41
N ALA A 103 -9.21 -7.95 -3.49
CA ALA A 103 -8.21 -6.90 -3.60
C ALA A 103 -7.36 -6.81 -2.33
N MET A 104 -6.15 -6.27 -2.45
CA MET A 104 -5.21 -6.16 -1.35
C MET A 104 -4.40 -4.87 -1.47
N GLN A 105 -4.48 -4.03 -0.47
CA GLN A 105 -3.58 -2.88 -0.31
C GLN A 105 -2.31 -3.31 0.40
N ILE A 106 -1.17 -2.87 -0.12
CA ILE A 106 0.15 -3.16 0.46
C ILE A 106 0.67 -1.90 1.12
N GLY A 107 0.92 -2.00 2.42
CA GLY A 107 1.53 -0.95 3.23
C GLY A 107 3.00 -0.71 2.93
N GLY A 108 3.50 0.40 3.41
CA GLY A 108 4.86 0.84 3.17
C GLY A 108 5.91 0.23 4.09
N GLY A 109 7.12 0.76 4.01
CA GLY A 109 8.25 0.38 4.84
C GLY A 109 9.20 1.55 5.08
N GLY A 110 9.92 1.55 6.20
CA GLY A 110 10.80 2.66 6.59
C GLY A 110 10.01 3.95 6.74
N MET A 111 10.41 4.98 6.01
CA MET A 111 9.67 6.25 5.90
C MET A 111 8.79 6.32 4.65
N ASN A 112 8.54 5.18 3.96
CA ASN A 112 7.86 5.12 2.67
C ASN A 112 8.65 5.83 1.54
N GLY A 113 7.99 6.58 0.67
CA GLY A 113 8.66 7.34 -0.40
C GLY A 113 8.87 6.57 -1.70
N SER A 114 8.30 5.36 -1.82
CA SER A 114 8.29 4.56 -3.06
C SER A 114 7.00 3.74 -3.15
N ILE A 115 6.52 3.51 -4.37
CA ILE A 115 5.32 2.70 -4.60
C ILE A 115 5.58 1.26 -4.10
N THR A 116 4.73 0.79 -3.19
CA THR A 116 4.91 -0.48 -2.47
C THR A 116 4.64 -1.71 -3.32
N VAL A 117 3.75 -1.59 -4.31
CA VAL A 117 3.38 -2.69 -5.20
C VAL A 117 4.34 -2.78 -6.38
N ARG A 118 5.07 -3.89 -6.45
CA ARG A 118 6.07 -4.17 -7.50
C ARG A 118 5.50 -5.11 -8.56
N GLU A 119 5.88 -4.87 -9.80
CA GLU A 119 5.61 -5.74 -10.93
C GLU A 119 6.46 -7.03 -10.87
N GLY A 120 6.09 -8.01 -11.68
CA GLY A 120 6.80 -9.28 -11.78
C GLY A 120 6.24 -10.35 -10.84
N LYS A 121 7.09 -11.25 -10.37
CA LYS A 121 6.68 -12.40 -9.56
C LYS A 121 6.00 -11.97 -8.27
N ASN A 122 4.69 -12.17 -8.19
CA ASN A 122 3.88 -11.84 -7.04
C ASN A 122 2.88 -12.97 -6.74
N PRO A 123 3.00 -13.64 -5.58
CA PRO A 123 2.14 -14.78 -5.24
C PRO A 123 0.64 -14.45 -5.20
N MET A 124 0.27 -13.20 -4.89
CA MET A 124 -1.14 -12.80 -4.80
C MET A 124 -1.75 -12.55 -6.18
N ILE A 125 -0.98 -12.02 -7.15
CA ILE A 125 -1.41 -11.96 -8.56
C ILE A 125 -1.69 -13.36 -9.08
N ASN A 126 -0.86 -14.36 -8.74
CA ASN A 126 -1.07 -15.76 -9.14
C ASN A 126 -2.36 -16.35 -8.56
N LYS A 127 -2.84 -15.82 -7.43
CA LYS A 127 -4.13 -16.18 -6.81
C LYS A 127 -5.30 -15.31 -7.29
N GLY A 128 -5.08 -14.46 -8.29
CA GLY A 128 -6.11 -13.61 -8.87
C GLY A 128 -6.48 -12.38 -8.00
N PHE A 129 -5.63 -11.96 -7.08
CA PHE A 129 -5.87 -10.72 -6.31
C PHE A 129 -5.50 -9.49 -7.12
N VAL A 130 -6.32 -8.45 -7.09
CA VAL A 130 -5.89 -7.10 -7.40
C VAL A 130 -4.97 -6.62 -6.28
N MET A 131 -3.82 -6.05 -6.64
CA MET A 131 -2.85 -5.51 -5.69
C MET A 131 -2.69 -4.02 -5.91
N TYR A 132 -2.68 -3.22 -4.86
CA TYR A 132 -2.49 -1.78 -4.98
C TYR A 132 -1.72 -1.18 -3.80
N GLY A 133 -1.08 -0.04 -4.04
CA GLY A 133 -0.31 0.68 -3.03
C GLY A 133 0.33 1.93 -3.60
N SER A 134 0.89 2.75 -2.73
CA SER A 134 1.41 4.08 -3.06
C SER A 134 2.79 4.35 -2.47
N ASP A 135 3.36 5.53 -2.80
CA ASP A 135 4.56 6.08 -2.20
C ASP A 135 4.29 6.93 -0.94
N SER A 136 3.02 7.02 -0.53
CA SER A 136 2.52 7.75 0.64
C SER A 136 2.57 9.28 0.54
N GLY A 137 2.81 9.85 -0.64
CA GLY A 137 2.76 11.29 -0.88
C GLY A 137 4.08 12.01 -0.60
N HIS A 138 5.18 11.31 -0.82
CA HIS A 138 6.52 11.88 -0.97
C HIS A 138 7.41 10.91 -1.73
N GLN A 139 8.51 11.39 -2.28
CA GLN A 139 9.43 10.60 -3.08
C GLN A 139 10.85 10.71 -2.48
N GLY A 140 11.64 9.63 -2.55
CA GLY A 140 13.03 9.64 -2.08
C GLY A 140 13.29 8.89 -0.78
N GLY A 141 12.40 7.98 -0.35
CA GLY A 141 12.64 7.12 0.81
C GLY A 141 13.87 6.21 0.67
N MET A 142 14.34 5.61 1.77
CA MET A 142 15.51 4.71 1.84
C MET A 142 15.42 3.46 0.94
N GLY A 143 14.30 3.25 0.27
CA GLY A 143 14.08 2.21 -0.75
C GLY A 143 14.40 2.64 -2.17
N GLY A 144 15.18 3.69 -2.37
CA GLY A 144 15.51 4.37 -3.62
C GLY A 144 15.44 3.51 -4.88
N GLY A 145 14.72 3.98 -5.92
CA GLY A 145 14.62 3.36 -7.23
C GLY A 145 13.20 2.98 -7.69
N GLY A 146 12.16 3.45 -7.02
CA GLY A 146 10.78 3.34 -7.50
C GLY A 146 10.52 4.29 -8.68
N THR A 147 9.59 3.93 -9.56
CA THR A 147 9.11 4.82 -10.63
C THR A 147 8.47 6.06 -9.99
N VAL A 148 9.03 7.23 -10.25
CA VAL A 148 8.41 8.51 -9.88
C VAL A 148 7.54 8.95 -11.04
N LEU A 149 6.23 9.00 -10.83
CA LEU A 149 5.23 9.38 -11.85
C LEU A 149 5.01 10.89 -11.87
N ALA A 150 4.92 11.49 -10.68
CA ALA A 150 4.91 12.93 -10.46
C ALA A 150 5.78 13.24 -9.23
N SER A 151 6.46 14.37 -9.26
CA SER A 151 7.38 14.80 -8.21
C SER A 151 6.76 15.92 -7.36
N GLY A 152 7.32 16.15 -6.18
CA GLY A 152 7.05 17.31 -5.36
C GLY A 152 7.40 18.63 -6.05
N PRO A 153 7.24 19.76 -5.34
CA PRO A 153 7.49 21.08 -5.89
C PRO A 153 8.90 21.23 -6.50
N SER A 154 9.00 22.03 -7.57
CA SER A 154 10.29 22.29 -8.24
C SER A 154 11.28 22.92 -7.27
N GLY A 155 12.50 22.37 -7.23
CA GLY A 155 13.57 22.84 -6.35
C GLY A 155 13.49 22.36 -4.90
N ALA A 156 12.46 21.59 -4.54
CA ALA A 156 12.37 20.97 -3.22
C ALA A 156 13.51 19.95 -3.01
N LYS A 157 14.04 19.92 -1.80
CA LYS A 157 15.01 18.92 -1.36
C LYS A 157 14.29 17.61 -1.01
N PRO A 158 14.97 16.46 -1.00
CA PRO A 158 14.36 15.17 -0.73
C PRO A 158 13.58 15.08 0.57
N ASP A 159 13.96 15.84 1.60
CA ASP A 159 13.34 15.79 2.93
C ASP A 159 12.36 16.96 3.19
N ASP A 160 12.20 17.91 2.26
CA ASP A 160 11.33 19.06 2.43
C ASP A 160 9.84 18.71 2.57
N TRP A 161 9.45 17.50 2.12
CA TRP A 161 8.09 17.00 2.34
C TRP A 161 7.71 16.94 3.83
N ALA A 162 8.69 16.68 4.70
CA ALA A 162 8.47 16.61 6.15
C ALA A 162 8.14 17.99 6.78
N LEU A 163 8.27 19.08 6.03
CA LEU A 163 7.85 20.43 6.41
C LEU A 163 6.45 20.77 5.90
N ASN A 164 5.86 19.92 5.05
CA ASN A 164 4.53 20.13 4.50
C ASN A 164 3.48 19.36 5.30
N GLU A 165 2.48 20.07 5.82
CA GLU A 165 1.47 19.50 6.71
C GLU A 165 0.60 18.43 6.02
N GLU A 166 0.22 18.65 4.73
CA GLU A 166 -0.56 17.66 4.00
C GLU A 166 0.24 16.39 3.74
N ALA A 167 1.54 16.50 3.41
CA ALA A 167 2.42 15.35 3.23
C ALA A 167 2.58 14.55 4.54
N ILE A 168 2.72 15.23 5.69
CA ILE A 168 2.75 14.58 7.01
C ILE A 168 1.43 13.87 7.30
N ARG A 169 0.28 14.49 7.01
CA ARG A 169 -1.04 13.85 7.17
C ARG A 169 -1.21 12.66 6.22
N ASN A 170 -0.70 12.75 4.99
CA ASN A 170 -0.69 11.64 4.04
C ASN A 170 0.11 10.48 4.62
N LEU A 171 1.36 10.69 5.06
CA LEU A 171 2.15 9.65 5.74
C LEU A 171 1.45 9.11 6.98
N GLY A 172 0.78 9.97 7.74
CA GLY A 172 0.07 9.65 8.97
C GLY A 172 -1.10 8.69 8.73
N TYR A 173 -2.00 9.02 7.80
CA TYR A 173 -3.26 8.29 7.62
C TYR A 173 -3.97 8.50 6.27
N MET A 174 -3.94 9.70 5.66
CA MET A 174 -4.82 9.98 4.52
C MET A 174 -4.45 9.20 3.26
N GLN A 175 -3.16 8.92 3.04
CA GLN A 175 -2.72 8.20 1.84
C GLN A 175 -3.36 6.81 1.69
N MET A 176 -3.63 6.11 2.81
CA MET A 176 -4.27 4.80 2.77
C MET A 176 -5.66 4.90 2.15
N LYS A 177 -6.49 5.84 2.64
CA LYS A 177 -7.83 6.09 2.10
C LYS A 177 -7.81 6.60 0.67
N LYS A 178 -6.99 7.60 0.39
CA LYS A 178 -6.87 8.17 -0.97
C LYS A 178 -6.48 7.11 -2.00
N THR A 179 -5.51 6.28 -1.67
CA THR A 179 -5.05 5.18 -2.55
C THR A 179 -6.10 4.08 -2.69
N HIS A 180 -6.77 3.72 -1.59
CA HIS A 180 -7.88 2.77 -1.59
C HIS A 180 -8.99 3.22 -2.56
N ASP A 181 -9.49 4.43 -2.38
CA ASP A 181 -10.62 4.93 -3.17
C ASP A 181 -10.28 5.02 -4.66
N ALA A 182 -9.06 5.48 -5.00
CA ALA A 182 -8.58 5.48 -6.37
C ALA A 182 -8.53 4.06 -6.96
N ALA A 183 -8.05 3.08 -6.19
CA ALA A 183 -8.02 1.68 -6.61
C ALA A 183 -9.42 1.11 -6.81
N MET A 184 -10.37 1.40 -5.92
CA MET A 184 -11.76 0.94 -6.04
C MET A 184 -12.43 1.46 -7.32
N VAL A 185 -12.21 2.73 -7.68
CA VAL A 185 -12.72 3.28 -8.94
C VAL A 185 -12.12 2.57 -10.16
N ILE A 186 -10.82 2.30 -10.15
CA ILE A 186 -10.14 1.60 -11.24
C ILE A 186 -10.66 0.17 -11.38
N ILE A 187 -10.79 -0.56 -10.28
CA ILE A 187 -11.32 -1.93 -10.26
C ILE A 187 -12.73 -1.97 -10.84
N GLU A 188 -13.60 -1.08 -10.36
CA GLU A 188 -14.99 -1.01 -10.82
C GLU A 188 -15.08 -0.68 -12.32
N ARG A 189 -14.25 0.24 -12.83
CA ARG A 189 -14.21 0.56 -14.26
C ARG A 189 -13.73 -0.61 -15.11
N ILE A 190 -12.68 -1.30 -14.69
CA ILE A 190 -12.05 -2.38 -15.47
C ILE A 190 -12.88 -3.66 -15.43
N TYR A 191 -13.32 -4.09 -14.24
CA TYR A 191 -14.06 -5.34 -14.06
C TYR A 191 -15.59 -5.14 -14.10
N ASN A 192 -16.09 -3.90 -14.08
CA ASN A 192 -17.52 -3.56 -13.92
C ASN A 192 -18.12 -4.15 -12.64
N GLU A 193 -17.30 -4.25 -11.59
CA GLU A 193 -17.67 -4.82 -10.30
C GLU A 193 -16.66 -4.39 -9.24
N ARG A 194 -17.11 -4.20 -7.99
CA ARG A 194 -16.25 -3.96 -6.83
C ARG A 194 -15.72 -5.27 -6.25
N PRO A 195 -14.56 -5.25 -5.54
CA PRO A 195 -14.10 -6.45 -4.84
C PRO A 195 -15.13 -6.88 -3.80
N ARG A 196 -15.32 -8.19 -3.71
CA ARG A 196 -16.13 -8.80 -2.66
C ARG A 196 -15.41 -8.78 -1.32
N PHE A 197 -14.07 -8.90 -1.38
CA PHE A 197 -13.21 -8.80 -0.21
C PHE A 197 -12.02 -7.92 -0.53
N ASN A 198 -11.73 -7.00 0.38
CA ASN A 198 -10.59 -6.12 0.32
C ASN A 198 -9.75 -6.25 1.59
N TYR A 199 -8.45 -6.43 1.44
CA TYR A 199 -7.54 -6.66 2.55
C TYR A 199 -6.48 -5.57 2.62
N TYR A 200 -5.94 -5.36 3.81
CA TYR A 200 -4.74 -4.57 4.04
C TYR A 200 -3.64 -5.46 4.60
N VAL A 201 -2.41 -5.34 4.07
CA VAL A 201 -1.24 -6.07 4.59
C VAL A 201 -0.04 -5.15 4.66
N GLY A 202 0.60 -5.06 5.83
CA GLY A 202 1.80 -4.26 5.98
C GLY A 202 2.64 -4.67 7.18
N GLY A 203 3.96 -4.54 7.03
CA GLY A 203 4.94 -4.78 8.09
C GLY A 203 5.68 -3.50 8.48
N SER A 204 6.22 -3.40 9.71
CA SER A 204 6.96 -2.25 10.19
C SER A 204 6.12 -0.95 10.09
N GLN A 205 6.53 0.02 9.26
CA GLN A 205 5.74 1.21 8.94
C GLN A 205 4.36 0.82 8.35
N GLY A 206 4.31 -0.15 7.45
CA GLY A 206 3.05 -0.69 6.93
C GLY A 206 2.20 -1.36 8.01
N GLY A 207 2.82 -1.94 9.03
CA GLY A 207 2.11 -2.44 10.22
C GLY A 207 1.46 -1.31 11.02
N ARG A 208 2.14 -0.16 11.22
CA ARG A 208 1.57 1.06 11.80
C ARG A 208 0.37 1.55 10.98
N GLU A 209 0.52 1.57 9.66
CA GLU A 209 -0.57 1.92 8.74
C GLU A 209 -1.74 0.93 8.87
N GLY A 210 -1.47 -0.37 9.06
CA GLY A 210 -2.48 -1.39 9.33
C GLY A 210 -3.32 -1.09 10.58
N LEU A 211 -2.68 -0.65 11.68
CA LEU A 211 -3.39 -0.19 12.88
C LEU A 211 -4.21 1.07 12.58
N MET A 212 -3.68 1.96 11.74
CA MET A 212 -4.35 3.20 11.38
C MET A 212 -5.61 2.95 10.52
N VAL A 213 -5.54 2.04 9.53
CA VAL A 213 -6.72 1.70 8.73
C VAL A 213 -7.77 0.97 9.56
N ALA A 214 -7.36 0.11 10.50
CA ALA A 214 -8.28 -0.54 11.43
C ALA A 214 -9.05 0.46 12.30
N GLN A 215 -8.40 1.55 12.69
CA GLN A 215 -9.00 2.59 13.52
C GLN A 215 -9.87 3.57 12.74
N ARG A 216 -9.40 4.02 11.56
CA ARG A 216 -10.01 5.14 10.83
C ARG A 216 -10.94 4.69 9.69
N TYR A 217 -10.64 3.56 9.06
CA TYR A 217 -11.30 3.11 7.85
C TYR A 217 -11.74 1.63 7.93
N PRO A 218 -12.34 1.19 9.06
CA PRO A 218 -12.68 -0.23 9.26
C PRO A 218 -13.70 -0.75 8.25
N ALA A 219 -14.49 0.13 7.64
CA ALA A 219 -15.48 -0.25 6.62
C ALA A 219 -14.88 -0.51 5.24
N ASP A 220 -13.62 -0.12 5.00
CA ASP A 220 -12.96 -0.25 3.70
C ASP A 220 -12.25 -1.60 3.54
N TYR A 221 -12.10 -2.37 4.63
CA TYR A 221 -11.32 -3.62 4.62
C TYR A 221 -12.03 -4.74 5.38
N ASP A 222 -12.06 -5.93 4.78
CA ASP A 222 -12.60 -7.15 5.39
C ASP A 222 -11.59 -7.86 6.29
N GLY A 223 -10.30 -7.57 6.12
CA GLY A 223 -9.24 -8.13 6.94
C GLY A 223 -7.96 -7.29 6.86
N ILE A 224 -7.26 -7.23 7.99
CA ILE A 224 -6.04 -6.43 8.14
C ILE A 224 -4.96 -7.30 8.77
N ILE A 225 -3.78 -7.35 8.12
CA ILE A 225 -2.57 -7.95 8.66
C ILE A 225 -1.60 -6.82 8.98
N SER A 226 -1.41 -6.57 10.28
CA SER A 226 -0.45 -5.61 10.80
C SER A 226 0.70 -6.41 11.43
N ASP A 227 1.82 -6.51 10.71
CA ASP A 227 3.00 -7.25 11.14
C ASP A 227 4.05 -6.29 11.73
N VAL A 228 4.63 -6.65 12.87
CA VAL A 228 5.67 -5.88 13.60
C VAL A 228 5.46 -4.36 13.57
N PRO A 229 4.28 -3.86 13.98
CA PRO A 229 3.90 -2.45 13.80
C PRO A 229 4.77 -1.50 14.62
N ILE A 230 5.07 -0.34 14.06
CA ILE A 230 5.65 0.79 14.80
C ILE A 230 4.52 1.48 15.58
N VAL A 231 4.34 1.13 16.84
CA VAL A 231 3.23 1.66 17.67
C VAL A 231 3.50 3.07 18.17
N SER A 232 4.76 3.52 18.23
CA SER A 232 5.16 4.86 18.69
C SER A 232 6.24 5.45 17.78
N LEU A 233 5.82 6.08 16.69
CA LEU A 233 6.72 6.64 15.69
C LEU A 233 7.60 7.76 16.26
N SER A 234 7.04 8.66 17.07
CA SER A 234 7.78 9.77 17.68
C SER A 234 8.91 9.29 18.58
N THR A 235 8.64 8.31 19.43
CA THR A 235 9.66 7.72 20.31
C THR A 235 10.76 7.01 19.52
N LEU A 236 10.37 6.28 18.46
CA LEU A 236 11.32 5.63 17.58
C LEU A 236 12.24 6.64 16.88
N MET A 237 11.70 7.77 16.41
CA MET A 237 12.49 8.81 15.74
C MET A 237 13.39 9.59 16.69
N LEU A 238 12.99 9.77 17.96
CA LEU A 238 13.79 10.47 18.96
C LEU A 238 14.92 9.59 19.55
N ALA A 239 14.77 8.28 19.60
CA ALA A 239 15.75 7.39 20.21
C ALA A 239 17.17 7.51 19.61
N PRO A 240 17.37 7.49 18.27
CA PRO A 240 18.68 7.69 17.67
C PRO A 240 19.31 9.04 18.01
N GLU A 241 18.51 10.09 18.09
CA GLU A 241 19.00 11.42 18.42
C GLU A 241 19.42 11.52 19.88
N LEU A 242 18.69 10.90 20.80
CA LEU A 242 19.10 10.82 22.21
C LEU A 242 20.41 10.05 22.36
N ILE A 243 20.57 8.93 21.66
CA ILE A 243 21.82 8.15 21.64
C ILE A 243 22.94 9.04 21.10
N ARG A 244 22.75 9.72 19.98
CA ARG A 244 23.72 10.62 19.37
C ARG A 244 24.17 11.72 20.33
N ILE A 245 23.24 12.31 21.10
CA ILE A 245 23.54 13.35 22.08
C ILE A 245 24.36 12.77 23.23
N GLN A 246 24.01 11.59 23.71
CA GLN A 246 24.70 10.92 24.80
C GLN A 246 26.12 10.49 24.41
N GLU A 247 26.32 10.04 23.17
CA GLU A 247 27.60 9.57 22.66
C GLU A 247 28.52 10.69 22.19
N LYS A 248 27.98 11.84 21.79
CA LYS A 248 28.72 12.94 21.17
C LYS A 248 29.97 13.42 21.95
N PRO A 249 30.01 13.47 23.30
CA PRO A 249 31.21 13.84 24.04
C PRO A 249 32.19 12.70 24.23
N LEU A 250 31.89 11.47 23.82
CA LEU A 250 32.72 10.32 24.08
C LEU A 250 33.86 10.23 23.06
N SER A 251 35.09 10.33 23.55
CA SER A 251 36.33 10.00 22.81
C SER A 251 36.37 8.52 22.35
N SER A 252 35.40 7.74 22.75
CA SER A 252 35.25 6.30 22.49
C SER A 252 34.39 5.94 21.26
N TRP A 253 34.01 6.88 20.42
CA TRP A 253 33.36 6.57 19.16
C TRP A 253 34.13 5.52 18.38
N VAL A 254 33.41 4.53 17.90
CA VAL A 254 33.97 3.49 17.04
C VAL A 254 34.34 4.12 15.70
N THR A 255 35.61 4.32 15.44
CA THR A 255 36.10 4.88 14.18
C THR A 255 35.78 3.94 13.01
N PRO A 256 35.74 4.44 11.75
CA PRO A 256 35.58 3.60 10.57
C PRO A 256 36.54 2.42 10.53
N ASP A 257 37.80 2.63 10.94
CA ASP A 257 38.83 1.57 10.98
C ASP A 257 38.47 0.45 11.96
N LYS A 258 37.98 0.80 13.16
CA LYS A 258 37.49 -0.18 14.13
C LYS A 258 36.26 -0.91 13.63
N THR A 259 35.34 -0.20 12.97
CA THR A 259 34.14 -0.80 12.37
C THR A 259 34.51 -1.80 11.28
N ASN A 260 35.48 -1.45 10.43
CA ASN A 260 35.98 -2.34 9.38
C ASN A 260 36.68 -3.56 9.93
N ALA A 261 37.47 -3.40 11.02
CA ALA A 261 38.12 -4.52 11.70
C ALA A 261 37.14 -5.52 12.36
N ILE A 262 35.93 -5.05 12.75
CA ILE A 262 34.88 -5.93 13.31
C ILE A 262 34.16 -6.70 12.19
N ARG A 263 34.11 -6.14 10.96
CA ARG A 263 33.44 -6.76 9.82
C ARG A 263 34.30 -7.74 9.02
N ALA A 264 35.63 -7.70 9.22
CA ALA A 264 36.59 -8.61 8.61
C ALA A 264 36.65 -9.95 9.37
#